data_4975a7b17d3b8abb3cebc8090de7c358
#
_entry.id   4975a7b17d3b8abb3cebc8090de7c358
#
_cell.length_a   1.000
_cell.length_b   1.000
_cell.length_c   1.000
_cell.angle_alpha   90.00
_cell.angle_beta   90.00
_cell.angle_gamma   90.00
#
_symmetry.space_group_name_H-M   'P 1'
#
loop_
_entity.id
_entity.type
_entity.pdbx_description
1 polymer ?
#
loop_
_entity_poly.entity_id
_entity_poly.type
_entity_poly.pdbx_seq_one_letter_code
_entity_poly.pdbx_strand_id
1 'polypeptide(L)'
;MNNNLSFLNKYNNSKNIRFASFLKALLIADSRNLKTFVETGTSRGKKKIFFINKLNWKDGMSTLIFAEFVKYKKGKLYSCDLSKKNIKSSIKFTKNFSNYIYFIVNDSVTFLKNFEFKIDFLYLDSLDAHDKKSASLHQLNEIKSAIPHLHKNSLVLLDDKKTKGTLSLNYMLENSFKILNETEEQILLSC
;
A
#
# COMPACT_ATOMS: atom_id res chain seq x y z
N MET A 1 -2.85 -23.64 -7.96
CA MET A 1 -2.86 -22.18 -7.62
C MET A 1 -4.29 -21.71 -7.76
N ASN A 2 -4.86 -21.08 -6.73
CA ASN A 2 -6.25 -20.61 -6.76
C ASN A 2 -6.44 -19.60 -7.89
N ASN A 3 -7.25 -19.91 -8.87
CA ASN A 3 -7.56 -19.07 -10.04
C ASN A 3 -8.37 -17.79 -9.68
N ASN A 4 -8.67 -17.57 -8.41
CA ASN A 4 -9.59 -16.52 -7.97
C ASN A 4 -9.09 -15.09 -8.22
N LEU A 5 -7.78 -14.86 -8.29
CA LEU A 5 -7.17 -13.55 -8.53
C LEU A 5 -6.59 -13.37 -9.93
N SER A 6 -6.99 -14.21 -10.89
CA SER A 6 -6.51 -14.13 -12.30
C SER A 6 -6.78 -12.77 -12.96
N PHE A 7 -7.81 -12.05 -12.50
CA PHE A 7 -8.14 -10.71 -12.97
C PHE A 7 -7.03 -9.66 -12.68
N LEU A 8 -6.13 -9.93 -11.72
CA LEU A 8 -4.98 -9.08 -11.44
C LEU A 8 -3.83 -9.26 -12.43
N ASN A 9 -3.79 -10.35 -13.22
CA ASN A 9 -2.69 -10.64 -14.15
C ASN A 9 -2.48 -9.56 -15.20
N LYS A 10 -3.49 -8.76 -15.51
CA LYS A 10 -3.39 -7.59 -16.40
C LYS A 10 -2.42 -6.51 -15.89
N TYR A 11 -2.08 -6.54 -14.60
CA TYR A 11 -1.11 -5.63 -13.97
C TYR A 11 0.31 -6.17 -13.97
N ASN A 12 0.49 -7.44 -14.36
CA ASN A 12 1.79 -8.08 -14.50
C ASN A 12 2.47 -7.62 -15.79
N ASN A 13 3.42 -6.71 -15.65
CA ASN A 13 4.24 -6.25 -16.77
C ASN A 13 5.67 -5.94 -16.29
N SER A 14 6.62 -5.97 -17.19
CA SER A 14 8.06 -5.83 -16.90
C SER A 14 8.46 -4.51 -16.20
N LYS A 15 7.59 -3.51 -16.20
CA LYS A 15 7.83 -2.22 -15.54
C LYS A 15 7.27 -2.19 -14.12
N ASN A 16 6.38 -3.11 -13.77
CA ASN A 16 5.78 -3.21 -12.44
C ASN A 16 6.56 -4.19 -11.57
N ILE A 17 7.74 -3.76 -11.11
CA ILE A 17 8.64 -4.59 -10.29
C ILE A 17 8.04 -4.98 -8.94
N ARG A 18 7.01 -4.27 -8.48
CA ARG A 18 6.29 -4.52 -7.22
C ARG A 18 5.15 -5.52 -7.36
N PHE A 19 4.78 -5.90 -8.61
CA PHE A 19 3.59 -6.74 -8.84
C PHE A 19 3.68 -8.10 -8.15
N ALA A 20 4.85 -8.74 -8.15
CA ALA A 20 5.01 -10.06 -7.53
C ALA A 20 4.73 -10.04 -6.02
N SER A 21 5.21 -9.02 -5.31
CA SER A 21 4.93 -8.86 -3.87
C SER A 21 3.48 -8.45 -3.60
N PHE A 22 2.89 -7.58 -4.43
CA PHE A 22 1.46 -7.28 -4.34
C PHE A 22 0.61 -8.53 -4.52
N LEU A 23 0.87 -9.32 -5.57
CA LEU A 23 0.12 -10.55 -5.81
C LEU A 23 0.25 -11.54 -4.65
N LYS A 24 1.46 -11.73 -4.11
CA LYS A 24 1.69 -12.59 -2.94
C LYS A 24 0.91 -12.11 -1.72
N ALA A 25 0.96 -10.81 -1.42
CA ALA A 25 0.23 -10.20 -0.32
C ALA A 25 -1.29 -10.34 -0.49
N LEU A 26 -1.80 -10.11 -1.70
CA LEU A 26 -3.23 -10.21 -2.00
C LEU A 26 -3.75 -11.66 -1.98
N LEU A 27 -2.93 -12.65 -2.35
CA LEU A 27 -3.28 -14.07 -2.20
C LEU A 27 -3.44 -14.44 -0.71
N ILE A 28 -2.57 -13.94 0.16
CA ILE A 28 -2.71 -14.16 1.61
C ILE A 28 -3.91 -13.38 2.16
N ALA A 29 -4.10 -12.13 1.71
CA ALA A 29 -5.27 -11.33 2.09
C ALA A 29 -6.59 -11.99 1.68
N ASP A 30 -6.64 -12.61 0.50
CA ASP A 30 -7.81 -13.37 0.03
C ASP A 30 -8.09 -14.58 0.91
N SER A 31 -7.07 -15.38 1.20
CA SER A 31 -7.20 -16.56 2.07
C SER A 31 -7.65 -16.24 3.50
N ARG A 32 -7.28 -15.06 4.01
CA ARG A 32 -7.68 -14.54 5.32
C ARG A 32 -8.98 -13.73 5.29
N ASN A 33 -9.60 -13.55 4.13
CA ASN A 33 -10.80 -12.74 3.90
C ASN A 33 -10.66 -11.27 4.37
N LEU A 34 -9.50 -10.66 4.13
CA LEU A 34 -9.20 -9.29 4.52
C LEU A 34 -9.93 -8.29 3.60
N LYS A 35 -10.50 -7.21 4.17
CA LYS A 35 -11.40 -6.29 3.47
C LYS A 35 -11.12 -4.81 3.71
N THR A 36 -10.52 -4.45 4.85
CA THR A 36 -10.19 -3.05 5.21
C THR A 36 -8.73 -2.78 4.88
N PHE A 37 -8.51 -2.11 3.76
CA PHE A 37 -7.19 -1.77 3.26
C PHE A 37 -6.88 -0.31 3.57
N VAL A 38 -5.65 -0.05 4.02
CA VAL A 38 -5.11 1.29 4.24
C VAL A 38 -3.82 1.43 3.47
N GLU A 39 -3.68 2.54 2.74
CA GLU A 39 -2.49 2.90 1.98
C GLU A 39 -2.06 4.30 2.38
N THR A 40 -0.77 4.48 2.71
CA THR A 40 -0.14 5.78 2.85
C THR A 40 0.78 6.04 1.66
N GLY A 41 0.61 7.20 1.00
CA GLY A 41 1.17 7.48 -0.31
C GLY A 41 0.30 6.91 -1.43
N THR A 42 -0.57 7.74 -2.02
CA THR A 42 -1.41 7.31 -3.13
C THR A 42 -0.63 7.24 -4.43
N SER A 43 -0.93 6.27 -5.29
CA SER A 43 -0.29 6.16 -6.60
C SER A 43 -0.50 7.43 -7.43
N ARG A 44 0.57 7.99 -7.98
CA ARG A 44 0.52 9.22 -8.81
C ARG A 44 -0.07 8.98 -10.20
N GLY A 45 -0.16 7.74 -10.63
CA GLY A 45 -0.91 7.21 -11.77
C GLY A 45 -0.30 7.50 -13.12
N LYS A 46 0.00 8.74 -13.48
CA LYS A 46 0.46 9.10 -14.84
C LYS A 46 1.76 9.87 -14.81
N LYS A 47 2.70 9.45 -15.65
CA LYS A 47 3.90 10.20 -15.99
C LYS A 47 3.69 10.85 -17.37
N LYS A 48 3.90 12.17 -17.44
CA LYS A 48 3.87 12.89 -18.72
C LYS A 48 5.19 12.63 -19.45
N ILE A 49 5.13 11.99 -20.62
CA ILE A 49 6.29 11.79 -21.49
C ILE A 49 5.96 12.51 -22.79
N PHE A 50 6.61 13.65 -23.05
CA PHE A 50 6.24 14.59 -24.11
C PHE A 50 4.75 15.00 -23.99
N PHE A 51 3.93 14.72 -24.98
CA PHE A 51 2.49 15.04 -25.02
C PHE A 51 1.58 13.86 -24.62
N ILE A 52 2.16 12.70 -24.27
CA ILE A 52 1.41 11.46 -23.97
C ILE A 52 1.42 11.18 -22.47
N ASN A 53 0.24 10.97 -21.90
CA ASN A 53 0.12 10.49 -20.52
C ASN A 53 0.21 8.97 -20.51
N LYS A 54 1.31 8.40 -20.00
CA LYS A 54 1.48 6.95 -19.78
C LYS A 54 1.31 6.61 -18.29
N LEU A 55 0.77 5.43 -18.00
CA LEU A 55 0.71 4.92 -16.63
C LEU A 55 2.13 4.72 -16.10
N ASN A 56 2.36 5.17 -14.87
CA ASN A 56 3.66 5.06 -14.21
C ASN A 56 3.77 3.74 -13.45
N TRP A 57 3.99 2.65 -14.18
CA TRP A 57 4.13 1.32 -13.59
C TRP A 57 5.34 1.17 -12.65
N LYS A 58 6.33 2.06 -12.74
CA LYS A 58 7.46 2.05 -11.80
C LYS A 58 7.06 2.37 -10.36
N ASP A 59 6.00 3.18 -10.17
CA ASP A 59 5.41 3.46 -8.85
C ASP A 59 4.46 2.33 -8.40
N GLY A 60 4.43 1.17 -9.10
CA GLY A 60 3.65 -0.01 -8.74
C GLY A 60 2.14 0.09 -8.96
N MET A 61 1.55 1.29 -9.07
CA MET A 61 0.11 1.51 -9.22
C MET A 61 -0.73 0.84 -8.12
N SER A 62 -0.21 0.85 -6.89
CA SER A 62 -0.79 0.20 -5.71
C SER A 62 -2.27 0.52 -5.50
N THR A 63 -2.63 1.81 -5.51
CA THR A 63 -4.03 2.27 -5.33
C THR A 63 -4.98 1.61 -6.33
N LEU A 64 -4.57 1.44 -7.60
CA LEU A 64 -5.41 0.80 -8.62
C LEU A 64 -5.58 -0.70 -8.36
N ILE A 65 -4.48 -1.39 -8.02
CA ILE A 65 -4.46 -2.82 -7.77
C ILE A 65 -5.28 -3.16 -6.52
N PHE A 66 -5.07 -2.40 -5.44
CA PHE A 66 -5.82 -2.59 -4.19
C PHE A 66 -7.29 -2.22 -4.33
N ALA A 67 -7.62 -1.18 -5.10
CA ALA A 67 -9.01 -0.82 -5.38
C ALA A 67 -9.78 -1.94 -6.08
N GLU A 68 -9.16 -2.60 -7.06
CA GLU A 68 -9.79 -3.74 -7.73
C GLU A 68 -9.93 -4.94 -6.81
N PHE A 69 -8.93 -5.21 -5.98
CA PHE A 69 -8.99 -6.28 -5.00
C PHE A 69 -10.10 -6.04 -3.96
N VAL A 70 -10.17 -4.84 -3.36
CA VAL A 70 -11.23 -4.57 -2.37
C VAL A 70 -12.62 -4.55 -2.99
N LYS A 71 -12.77 -4.17 -4.27
CA LYS A 71 -14.03 -4.35 -5.01
C LYS A 71 -14.41 -5.84 -5.07
N TYR A 72 -13.48 -6.71 -5.45
CA TYR A 72 -13.69 -8.17 -5.47
C TYR A 72 -14.11 -8.70 -4.09
N LYS A 73 -13.45 -8.25 -3.02
CA LYS A 73 -13.75 -8.64 -1.63
C LYS A 73 -14.98 -7.95 -1.03
N LYS A 74 -15.62 -7.01 -1.73
CA LYS A 74 -16.66 -6.10 -1.20
C LYS A 74 -16.18 -5.36 0.06
N GLY A 75 -14.89 -4.98 0.05
CA GLY A 75 -14.20 -4.26 1.12
C GLY A 75 -14.06 -2.76 0.83
N LYS A 76 -13.11 -2.11 1.51
CA LYS A 76 -12.81 -0.68 1.37
C LYS A 76 -11.30 -0.42 1.36
N LEU A 77 -10.88 0.54 0.55
CA LEU A 77 -9.54 1.10 0.53
C LEU A 77 -9.57 2.53 1.04
N TYR A 78 -8.77 2.82 2.04
CA TYR A 78 -8.51 4.16 2.54
C TYR A 78 -7.11 4.57 2.08
N SER A 79 -7.03 5.53 1.15
CA SER A 79 -5.76 5.97 0.55
C SER A 79 -5.46 7.41 0.98
N CYS A 80 -4.40 7.58 1.78
CA CYS A 80 -3.98 8.86 2.35
C CYS A 80 -2.75 9.40 1.64
N ASP A 81 -2.79 10.68 1.27
CA ASP A 81 -1.63 11.40 0.72
C ASP A 81 -1.70 12.87 1.14
N LEU A 82 -0.56 13.46 1.47
CA LEU A 82 -0.48 14.89 1.81
C LEU A 82 -0.79 15.79 0.62
N SER A 83 -0.54 15.32 -0.61
CA SER A 83 -0.69 16.07 -1.85
C SER A 83 -2.10 15.95 -2.45
N LYS A 84 -2.87 17.03 -2.38
CA LYS A 84 -4.15 17.15 -3.12
C LYS A 84 -4.01 16.84 -4.62
N LYS A 85 -2.84 17.12 -5.21
CA LYS A 85 -2.56 16.84 -6.63
C LYS A 85 -2.47 15.35 -6.89
N ASN A 86 -1.79 14.58 -6.03
CA ASN A 86 -1.69 13.13 -6.13
C ASN A 86 -3.07 12.50 -5.99
N ILE A 87 -3.84 12.88 -4.97
CA ILE A 87 -5.23 12.43 -4.76
C ILE A 87 -6.08 12.70 -6.00
N LYS A 88 -6.07 13.94 -6.55
CA LYS A 88 -6.83 14.26 -7.76
C LYS A 88 -6.40 13.42 -8.97
N SER A 89 -5.13 13.08 -9.07
CA SER A 89 -4.63 12.18 -10.12
C SER A 89 -5.15 10.76 -9.92
N SER A 90 -5.04 10.23 -8.69
CA SER A 90 -5.48 8.88 -8.35
C SER A 90 -6.97 8.67 -8.60
N ILE A 91 -7.82 9.60 -8.19
CA ILE A 91 -9.27 9.58 -8.46
C ILE A 91 -9.57 9.37 -9.96
N LYS A 92 -8.81 10.02 -10.85
CA LYS A 92 -9.07 9.94 -12.30
C LYS A 92 -8.85 8.55 -12.87
N PHE A 93 -7.79 7.84 -12.46
CA PHE A 93 -7.51 6.52 -13.03
C PHE A 93 -8.17 5.37 -12.25
N THR A 94 -8.68 5.65 -11.05
CA THR A 94 -9.44 4.68 -10.24
C THR A 94 -10.95 4.91 -10.28
N LYS A 95 -11.46 5.76 -11.16
CA LYS A 95 -12.89 6.16 -11.21
C LYS A 95 -13.87 4.96 -11.23
N ASN A 96 -13.50 3.85 -11.85
CA ASN A 96 -14.32 2.63 -11.92
C ASN A 96 -14.42 1.89 -10.57
N PHE A 97 -13.69 2.35 -9.55
CA PHE A 97 -13.65 1.79 -8.19
C PHE A 97 -14.06 2.80 -7.13
N SER A 98 -14.61 3.97 -7.53
CA SER A 98 -14.91 5.09 -6.62
C SER A 98 -15.74 4.70 -5.40
N ASN A 99 -16.67 3.75 -5.53
CA ASN A 99 -17.50 3.26 -4.43
C ASN A 99 -16.74 2.43 -3.38
N TYR A 100 -15.48 2.09 -3.65
CA TYR A 100 -14.65 1.22 -2.81
C TYR A 100 -13.45 1.95 -2.21
N ILE A 101 -13.21 3.22 -2.59
CA ILE A 101 -12.05 3.99 -2.16
C ILE A 101 -12.49 5.26 -1.43
N TYR A 102 -11.87 5.48 -0.27
CA TYR A 102 -11.90 6.76 0.44
C TYR A 102 -10.52 7.43 0.27
N PHE A 103 -10.51 8.59 -0.37
CA PHE A 103 -9.30 9.38 -0.52
C PHE A 103 -9.21 10.44 0.58
N ILE A 104 -8.09 10.47 1.29
CA ILE A 104 -7.85 11.35 2.43
C ILE A 104 -6.66 12.25 2.11
N VAL A 105 -6.84 13.57 2.23
CA VAL A 105 -5.74 14.55 2.16
C VAL A 105 -5.33 14.87 3.58
N ASN A 106 -4.27 14.21 4.06
CA ASN A 106 -3.77 14.41 5.42
C ASN A 106 -2.30 13.96 5.52
N ASP A 107 -1.64 14.35 6.61
CA ASP A 107 -0.41 13.70 7.08
C ASP A 107 -0.72 12.25 7.45
N SER A 108 0.11 11.33 6.99
CA SER A 108 -0.15 9.89 7.13
C SER A 108 -0.05 9.40 8.58
N VAL A 109 0.87 9.95 9.37
CA VAL A 109 1.01 9.61 10.80
C VAL A 109 -0.24 10.06 11.57
N THR A 110 -0.68 11.29 11.32
CA THR A 110 -1.91 11.85 11.91
C THR A 110 -3.14 11.05 11.47
N PHE A 111 -3.23 10.69 10.21
CA PHE A 111 -4.32 9.87 9.67
C PHE A 111 -4.38 8.50 10.35
N LEU A 112 -3.24 7.79 10.42
CA LEU A 112 -3.17 6.47 11.05
C LEU A 112 -3.49 6.52 12.54
N LYS A 113 -3.00 7.54 13.25
CA LYS A 113 -3.29 7.73 14.68
C LYS A 113 -4.78 7.88 14.98
N ASN A 114 -5.51 8.53 14.07
CA ASN A 114 -6.94 8.83 14.23
C ASN A 114 -7.84 7.90 13.40
N PHE A 115 -7.30 6.79 12.89
CA PHE A 115 -8.09 5.83 12.13
C PHE A 115 -9.08 5.08 13.02
N GLU A 116 -10.35 5.03 12.63
CA GLU A 116 -11.44 4.55 13.52
C GLU A 116 -11.71 3.05 13.42
N PHE A 117 -11.17 2.38 12.38
CA PHE A 117 -11.48 0.98 12.12
C PHE A 117 -10.28 0.07 12.37
N LYS A 118 -10.50 -1.24 12.45
CA LYS A 118 -9.41 -2.20 12.37
C LYS A 118 -8.87 -2.28 10.94
N ILE A 119 -7.55 -2.34 10.83
CA ILE A 119 -6.83 -2.42 9.55
C ILE A 119 -6.51 -3.89 9.28
N ASP A 120 -7.03 -4.41 8.17
CA ASP A 120 -6.73 -5.77 7.72
C ASP A 120 -5.41 -5.82 6.92
N PHE A 121 -5.20 -4.81 6.07
CA PHE A 121 -4.01 -4.70 5.22
C PHE A 121 -3.50 -3.25 5.24
N LEU A 122 -2.24 -3.07 5.61
CA LEU A 122 -1.57 -1.77 5.62
C LEU A 122 -0.42 -1.75 4.60
N TYR A 123 -0.42 -0.78 3.71
CA TYR A 123 0.67 -0.51 2.78
C TYR A 123 1.29 0.85 3.07
N LEU A 124 2.60 0.87 3.32
CA LEU A 124 3.34 2.08 3.68
C LEU A 124 4.31 2.49 2.55
N ASP A 125 3.94 3.53 1.83
CA ASP A 125 4.75 4.11 0.73
C ASP A 125 4.60 5.65 0.66
N SER A 126 4.55 6.34 1.81
CA SER A 126 4.28 7.77 1.85
C SER A 126 5.50 8.61 1.41
N LEU A 127 6.38 8.98 2.27
CA LEU A 127 7.45 9.96 2.02
C LEU A 127 8.51 9.44 1.05
N ASP A 128 8.78 10.20 -0.04
CA ASP A 128 9.88 9.86 -0.97
C ASP A 128 11.25 9.88 -0.25
N ALA A 129 12.11 8.92 -0.57
CA ALA A 129 13.40 8.70 0.11
C ALA A 129 14.52 9.67 -0.32
N HIS A 130 14.22 10.96 -0.57
CA HIS A 130 15.23 11.97 -0.83
C HIS A 130 16.19 12.15 0.36
N ASP A 131 15.65 12.14 1.59
CA ASP A 131 16.40 11.98 2.82
C ASP A 131 16.03 10.65 3.48
N LYS A 132 16.95 9.68 3.38
CA LYS A 132 16.74 8.33 3.88
C LYS A 132 16.45 8.28 5.38
N LYS A 133 17.11 9.13 6.18
CA LYS A 133 16.93 9.15 7.63
C LYS A 133 15.54 9.63 8.00
N SER A 134 15.12 10.75 7.44
CA SER A 134 13.77 11.32 7.68
C SER A 134 12.68 10.38 7.16
N ALA A 135 12.87 9.78 5.97
CA ALA A 135 11.90 8.84 5.41
C ALA A 135 11.76 7.57 6.25
N SER A 136 12.87 7.02 6.77
CA SER A 136 12.85 5.83 7.63
C SER A 136 12.20 6.13 8.99
N LEU A 137 12.47 7.29 9.59
CA LEU A 137 11.83 7.71 10.82
C LEU A 137 10.33 7.98 10.63
N HIS A 138 9.94 8.57 9.49
CA HIS A 138 8.53 8.79 9.16
C HIS A 138 7.78 7.46 9.04
N GLN A 139 8.30 6.49 8.30
CA GLN A 139 7.68 5.17 8.16
C GLN A 139 7.58 4.43 9.51
N LEU A 140 8.59 4.57 10.39
CA LEU A 140 8.51 4.05 11.75
C LEU A 140 7.37 4.70 12.55
N ASN A 141 7.18 6.01 12.43
CA ASN A 141 6.08 6.72 13.10
C ASN A 141 4.71 6.29 12.56
N GLU A 142 4.61 6.02 11.26
CA GLU A 142 3.41 5.44 10.65
C GLU A 142 3.07 4.09 11.28
N ILE A 143 4.05 3.17 11.38
CA ILE A 143 3.85 1.85 12.01
C ILE A 143 3.41 2.00 13.47
N LYS A 144 4.09 2.82 14.26
CA LYS A 144 3.72 3.06 15.66
C LYS A 144 2.30 3.58 15.81
N SER A 145 1.87 4.44 14.89
CA SER A 145 0.50 4.97 14.87
C SER A 145 -0.54 3.94 14.42
N ALA A 146 -0.16 3.00 13.54
CA ALA A 146 -1.06 1.99 13.02
C ALA A 146 -1.26 0.78 13.96
N ILE A 147 -0.26 0.43 14.79
CA ILE A 147 -0.30 -0.76 15.66
C ILE A 147 -1.61 -0.90 16.46
N PRO A 148 -2.16 0.14 17.11
CA PRO A 148 -3.41 0.02 17.87
C PRO A 148 -4.62 -0.42 17.02
N HIS A 149 -4.54 -0.24 15.70
CA HIS A 149 -5.59 -0.58 14.73
C HIS A 149 -5.38 -1.95 14.07
N LEU A 150 -4.17 -2.54 14.19
CA LEU A 150 -3.88 -3.86 13.66
C LEU A 150 -4.50 -4.97 14.54
N HIS A 151 -4.60 -6.17 13.99
CA HIS A 151 -5.06 -7.37 14.68
C HIS A 151 -4.25 -8.59 14.21
N LYS A 152 -4.38 -9.73 14.90
CA LYS A 152 -3.58 -10.96 14.67
C LYS A 152 -3.55 -11.50 13.22
N ASN A 153 -4.51 -11.12 12.39
CA ASN A 153 -4.56 -11.55 10.98
C ASN A 153 -4.12 -10.45 10.02
N SER A 154 -3.78 -9.25 10.53
CA SER A 154 -3.37 -8.11 9.69
C SER A 154 -2.09 -8.42 8.93
N LEU A 155 -2.01 -7.83 7.75
CA LEU A 155 -0.82 -7.82 6.91
C LEU A 155 -0.29 -6.39 6.82
N VAL A 156 1.03 -6.26 6.86
CA VAL A 156 1.73 -4.99 6.65
C VAL A 156 2.75 -5.17 5.54
N LEU A 157 2.65 -4.34 4.50
CA LEU A 157 3.58 -4.31 3.39
C LEU A 157 4.37 -3.00 3.43
N LEU A 158 5.67 -3.09 3.67
CA LEU A 158 6.61 -1.98 3.66
C LEU A 158 7.21 -1.83 2.27
N ASP A 159 7.17 -0.61 1.71
CA ASP A 159 7.85 -0.27 0.45
C ASP A 159 9.24 0.30 0.70
N ASP A 160 10.05 0.34 -0.36
CA ASP A 160 11.40 0.92 -0.37
C ASP A 160 12.30 0.39 0.77
N LYS A 161 12.29 -0.93 0.99
CA LYS A 161 12.97 -1.56 2.14
C LYS A 161 14.42 -1.14 2.33
N LYS A 162 15.17 -0.94 1.22
CA LYS A 162 16.59 -0.55 1.24
C LYS A 162 16.83 0.88 1.71
N THR A 163 15.81 1.71 1.72
CA THR A 163 15.91 3.15 2.02
C THR A 163 15.09 3.58 3.21
N LYS A 164 13.85 3.11 3.32
CA LYS A 164 12.90 3.49 4.39
C LYS A 164 12.67 2.39 5.42
N GLY A 165 12.70 1.13 5.00
CA GLY A 165 12.16 -0.01 5.74
C GLY A 165 12.94 -0.44 6.98
N THR A 166 14.20 -0.06 7.15
CA THR A 166 15.07 -0.64 8.20
C THR A 166 14.56 -0.42 9.62
N LEU A 167 14.21 0.82 9.99
CA LEU A 167 13.72 1.13 11.35
C LEU A 167 12.36 0.49 11.60
N SER A 168 11.46 0.55 10.64
CA SER A 168 10.13 -0.06 10.71
C SER A 168 10.21 -1.58 10.85
N LEU A 169 11.06 -2.22 10.05
CA LEU A 169 11.26 -3.67 10.09
C LEU A 169 11.77 -4.12 11.46
N ASN A 170 12.85 -3.50 11.97
CA ASN A 170 13.41 -3.86 13.27
C ASN A 170 12.36 -3.72 14.37
N TYR A 171 11.66 -2.58 14.41
CA TYR A 171 10.62 -2.34 15.38
C TYR A 171 9.48 -3.38 15.29
N MET A 172 9.07 -3.77 14.08
CA MET A 172 8.02 -4.78 13.92
C MET A 172 8.48 -6.16 14.37
N LEU A 173 9.72 -6.56 14.06
CA LEU A 173 10.29 -7.85 14.50
C LEU A 173 10.39 -7.92 16.05
N GLU A 174 10.81 -6.83 16.69
CA GLU A 174 10.81 -6.70 18.16
C GLU A 174 9.40 -6.80 18.77
N ASN A 175 8.36 -6.44 18.00
CA ASN A 175 6.95 -6.54 18.40
C ASN A 175 6.25 -7.80 17.85
N SER A 176 7.02 -8.87 17.64
CA SER A 176 6.52 -10.22 17.29
C SER A 176 5.90 -10.37 15.89
N PHE A 177 6.07 -9.40 14.98
CA PHE A 177 5.68 -9.58 13.59
C PHE A 177 6.60 -10.59 12.89
N LYS A 178 6.05 -11.32 11.93
CA LYS A 178 6.78 -12.33 11.16
C LYS A 178 6.85 -11.96 9.69
N ILE A 179 8.03 -12.09 9.08
CA ILE A 179 8.19 -11.91 7.63
C ILE A 179 7.52 -13.07 6.91
N LEU A 180 6.60 -12.76 6.00
CA LEU A 180 5.91 -13.73 5.15
C LEU A 180 6.47 -13.77 3.73
N ASN A 181 6.99 -12.65 3.25
CA ASN A 181 7.61 -12.53 1.92
C ASN A 181 8.54 -11.33 1.89
N GLU A 182 9.59 -11.44 1.11
CA GLU A 182 10.56 -10.39 0.90
C GLU A 182 10.99 -10.35 -0.56
N THR A 183 11.09 -9.15 -1.12
CA THR A 183 11.62 -8.88 -2.45
C THR A 183 12.74 -7.84 -2.36
N GLU A 184 13.27 -7.39 -3.48
CA GLU A 184 14.26 -6.29 -3.47
C GLU A 184 13.67 -4.97 -2.97
N GLU A 185 12.39 -4.71 -3.25
CA GLU A 185 11.72 -3.44 -2.98
C GLU A 185 10.89 -3.47 -1.71
N GLN A 186 10.27 -4.63 -1.39
CA GLN A 186 9.20 -4.70 -0.41
C GLN A 186 9.37 -5.85 0.58
N ILE A 187 8.85 -5.66 1.80
CA ILE A 187 8.75 -6.70 2.83
C ILE A 187 7.30 -6.81 3.28
N LEU A 188 6.75 -8.01 3.25
CA LEU A 188 5.44 -8.35 3.76
C LEU A 188 5.56 -9.00 5.13
N LEU A 189 4.87 -8.44 6.12
CA LEU A 189 4.82 -8.95 7.48
C LEU A 189 3.38 -9.27 7.91
N SER A 190 3.26 -10.09 8.93
CA SER A 190 2.00 -10.40 9.63
C SER A 190 2.19 -10.23 11.13
N CYS A 191 1.13 -9.78 11.78
CA CYS A 191 1.04 -9.84 13.24
C CYS A 191 1.04 -11.28 13.73
#